data_1f5a229ddb5ab058292945bcc0429252
#
_entry.id   1f5a229ddb5ab058292945bcc0429252
#
_cell.length_a   1.000
_cell.length_b   1.000
_cell.length_c   1.000
_cell.angle_alpha   90.00
_cell.angle_beta   90.00
_cell.angle_gamma   90.00
#
_symmetry.space_group_name_H-M   'P 1'
#
loop_
_entity.id
_entity.type
_entity.pdbx_description
1 polymer ?
#
loop_
_entity_poly.entity_id
_entity_poly.type
_entity_poly.pdbx_seq_one_letter_code
_entity_poly.pdbx_strand_id
1 'polypeptide(L)'
;NDLITEYGKEVARQCKEMGIHINFAPDMDVNSNTDNPVIGLRSFGENPQAVADKGLAYARGLEGQGILSVAKHFPGHGDTAEDSHYTLPAVHHDRARLDSVELLPFKRYIYDGYAGVMTGHLYVPALDKVRNRPVSMSRAVVTDLLQKELGFRGLCFTDALAMKGATTRKSDNPSVKALLA
;
A
#
# COMPACT_ATOMS: atom_id res chain seq x y z
N ASN A 1 -11.13 0.92 -18.68
CA ASN A 1 -9.84 1.25 -18.02
C ASN A 1 -8.87 2.02 -18.93
N ASP A 2 -9.16 2.16 -20.22
CA ASP A 2 -8.26 2.82 -21.18
C ASP A 2 -7.98 4.28 -20.81
N LEU A 3 -9.01 5.02 -20.40
CA LEU A 3 -8.85 6.41 -19.94
C LEU A 3 -7.92 6.51 -18.71
N ILE A 4 -7.98 5.54 -17.79
CA ILE A 4 -7.09 5.51 -16.61
C ILE A 4 -5.64 5.22 -17.04
N THR A 5 -5.44 4.37 -18.03
CA THR A 5 -4.12 4.12 -18.60
C THR A 5 -3.56 5.39 -19.28
N GLU A 6 -4.37 6.09 -20.06
CA GLU A 6 -3.97 7.37 -20.69
C GLU A 6 -3.67 8.44 -19.63
N TYR A 7 -4.46 8.50 -18.56
CA TYR A 7 -4.17 9.39 -17.43
C TYR A 7 -2.83 9.05 -16.76
N GLY A 8 -2.55 7.76 -16.54
CA GLY A 8 -1.25 7.31 -16.03
C GLY A 8 -0.07 7.70 -16.95
N LYS A 9 -0.24 7.62 -18.27
CA LYS A 9 0.77 8.07 -19.24
C LYS A 9 1.01 9.58 -19.14
N GLU A 10 -0.05 10.38 -19.01
CA GLU A 10 0.10 11.84 -18.86
C GLU A 10 0.81 12.20 -17.56
N VAL A 11 0.47 11.55 -16.44
CA VAL A 11 1.20 11.74 -15.18
C VAL A 11 2.69 11.36 -15.33
N ALA A 12 2.98 10.26 -16.02
CA ALA A 12 4.36 9.86 -16.30
C ALA A 12 5.11 10.90 -17.14
N ARG A 13 4.48 11.48 -18.13
CA ARG A 13 5.06 12.56 -18.93
C ARG A 13 5.46 13.75 -18.05
N GLN A 14 4.55 14.20 -17.17
CA GLN A 14 4.82 15.29 -16.23
C GLN A 14 5.94 14.93 -15.23
N CYS A 15 5.96 13.69 -14.70
CA CYS A 15 7.03 13.22 -13.84
C CYS A 15 8.40 13.32 -14.53
N LYS A 16 8.49 12.90 -15.79
CA LYS A 16 9.74 12.98 -16.57
C LYS A 16 10.23 14.41 -16.77
N GLU A 17 9.34 15.34 -17.10
CA GLU A 17 9.68 16.75 -17.25
C GLU A 17 10.26 17.36 -15.97
N MET A 18 9.82 16.86 -14.82
CA MET A 18 10.31 17.28 -13.50
C MET A 18 11.52 16.46 -13.00
N GLY A 19 12.00 15.48 -13.74
CA GLY A 19 13.09 14.59 -13.31
C GLY A 19 12.68 13.58 -12.24
N ILE A 20 11.39 13.27 -12.10
CA ILE A 20 10.87 12.29 -11.14
C ILE A 20 10.88 10.91 -11.78
N HIS A 21 11.44 9.93 -11.08
CA HIS A 21 11.60 8.54 -11.58
C HIS A 21 10.60 7.55 -10.96
N ILE A 22 10.06 7.87 -9.80
CA ILE A 22 9.16 7.00 -9.02
C ILE A 22 7.94 7.81 -8.62
N ASN A 23 6.74 7.29 -8.88
CA ASN A 23 5.47 7.87 -8.44
C ASN A 23 4.84 6.97 -7.37
N PHE A 24 4.55 7.53 -6.18
CA PHE A 24 3.89 6.81 -5.09
C PHE A 24 2.38 6.68 -5.32
N ALA A 25 2.04 6.00 -6.40
CA ALA A 25 0.70 5.64 -6.86
C ALA A 25 0.80 4.34 -7.72
N PRO A 26 -0.28 3.58 -7.84
CA PRO A 26 -1.67 3.83 -7.47
C PRO A 26 -1.99 3.63 -5.99
N ASP A 27 -3.10 4.26 -5.54
CA ASP A 27 -3.76 3.89 -4.29
C ASP A 27 -4.58 2.61 -4.55
N MET A 28 -4.17 1.50 -3.91
CA MET A 28 -4.78 0.18 -4.07
C MET A 28 -5.69 -0.20 -2.90
N ASP A 29 -5.96 0.76 -2.00
CA ASP A 29 -6.83 0.56 -0.86
C ASP A 29 -8.29 0.43 -1.31
N VAL A 30 -8.96 -0.61 -0.85
CA VAL A 30 -10.40 -0.81 -1.06
C VAL A 30 -11.15 -0.01 -0.02
N ASN A 31 -11.90 1.01 -0.43
CA ASN A 31 -12.63 1.90 0.47
C ASN A 31 -13.88 1.21 1.06
N SER A 32 -13.68 0.15 1.83
CA SER A 32 -14.76 -0.64 2.44
C SER A 32 -15.43 0.05 3.62
N ASN A 33 -14.78 1.05 4.20
CA ASN A 33 -15.35 1.95 5.21
C ASN A 33 -15.57 3.34 4.62
N THR A 34 -16.81 3.75 4.43
CA THR A 34 -17.18 5.07 3.88
C THR A 34 -16.77 6.23 4.77
N ASP A 35 -16.59 5.99 6.08
CA ASP A 35 -16.17 6.99 7.05
C ASP A 35 -14.63 7.09 7.19
N ASN A 36 -13.89 6.41 6.32
CA ASN A 36 -12.43 6.46 6.32
C ASN A 36 -11.93 7.88 6.03
N PRO A 37 -11.22 8.53 6.98
CA PRO A 37 -10.81 9.93 6.83
C PRO A 37 -9.58 10.11 5.94
N VAL A 38 -8.86 9.02 5.62
CA VAL A 38 -7.57 9.06 4.93
C VAL A 38 -7.68 8.65 3.47
N ILE A 39 -8.37 7.56 3.20
CA ILE A 39 -8.46 6.97 1.86
C ILE A 39 -9.58 7.64 1.05
N GLY A 40 -10.82 7.47 1.43
CA GLY A 40 -11.96 8.15 0.83
C GLY A 40 -11.86 8.29 -0.71
N LEU A 41 -11.85 9.52 -1.17
CA LEU A 41 -11.78 9.87 -2.61
C LEU A 41 -10.45 9.50 -3.31
N ARG A 42 -9.44 9.06 -2.57
CA ARG A 42 -8.18 8.60 -3.16
C ARG A 42 -8.28 7.19 -3.72
N SER A 43 -9.23 6.39 -3.21
CA SER A 43 -9.48 5.03 -3.67
C SER A 43 -10.18 5.00 -5.04
N PHE A 44 -9.94 3.94 -5.78
CA PHE A 44 -10.70 3.61 -6.99
C PHE A 44 -12.09 3.02 -6.72
N GLY A 45 -12.49 2.86 -5.45
CA GLY A 45 -13.83 2.45 -5.05
C GLY A 45 -13.87 1.40 -3.93
N GLU A 46 -15.05 0.80 -3.76
CA GLU A 46 -15.38 -0.13 -2.68
C GLU A 46 -15.30 -1.61 -3.11
N ASN A 47 -15.26 -1.86 -4.40
CA ASN A 47 -15.18 -3.22 -4.95
C ASN A 47 -13.71 -3.61 -5.19
N PRO A 48 -13.19 -4.68 -4.54
CA PRO A 48 -11.78 -5.06 -4.62
C PRO A 48 -11.30 -5.34 -6.05
N GLN A 49 -12.14 -5.98 -6.86
CA GLN A 49 -11.81 -6.29 -8.24
C GLN A 49 -11.72 -5.03 -9.10
N ALA A 50 -12.66 -4.10 -8.92
CA ALA A 50 -12.66 -2.83 -9.63
C ALA A 50 -11.47 -1.95 -9.22
N VAL A 51 -11.10 -1.95 -7.94
CA VAL A 51 -9.89 -1.26 -7.43
C VAL A 51 -8.64 -1.85 -8.09
N ALA A 52 -8.54 -3.18 -8.11
CA ALA A 52 -7.43 -3.87 -8.78
C ALA A 52 -7.35 -3.49 -10.27
N ASP A 53 -8.44 -3.63 -11.02
CA ASP A 53 -8.46 -3.38 -12.47
C ASP A 53 -8.08 -1.92 -12.81
N LYS A 54 -8.56 -0.96 -12.03
CA LYS A 54 -8.26 0.47 -12.23
C LYS A 54 -6.83 0.81 -11.80
N GLY A 55 -6.39 0.31 -10.65
CA GLY A 55 -5.03 0.51 -10.17
C GLY A 55 -3.98 -0.07 -11.13
N LEU A 56 -4.22 -1.28 -11.67
CA LEU A 56 -3.37 -1.88 -12.68
C LEU A 56 -3.35 -1.07 -13.99
N ALA A 57 -4.49 -0.53 -14.42
CA ALA A 57 -4.54 0.34 -15.59
C ALA A 57 -3.71 1.61 -15.40
N TYR A 58 -3.74 2.21 -14.21
CA TYR A 58 -2.93 3.37 -13.85
C TYR A 58 -1.43 3.02 -13.82
N ALA A 59 -1.05 1.93 -13.14
CA ALA A 59 0.33 1.46 -13.07
C ALA A 59 0.91 1.16 -14.46
N ARG A 60 0.12 0.52 -15.33
CA ARG A 60 0.49 0.28 -16.74
C ARG A 60 0.80 1.58 -17.48
N GLY A 61 0.01 2.62 -17.25
CA GLY A 61 0.25 3.95 -17.84
C GLY A 61 1.58 4.55 -17.39
N LEU A 62 1.89 4.49 -16.08
CA LEU A 62 3.15 4.98 -15.52
C LEU A 62 4.36 4.19 -16.05
N GLU A 63 4.36 2.88 -15.86
CA GLU A 63 5.52 2.04 -16.15
C GLU A 63 5.75 1.85 -17.64
N GLY A 64 4.69 1.85 -18.45
CA GLY A 64 4.81 1.88 -19.91
C GLY A 64 5.51 3.13 -20.45
N GLN A 65 5.64 4.16 -19.62
CA GLN A 65 6.41 5.38 -19.91
C GLN A 65 7.74 5.45 -19.11
N GLY A 66 8.11 4.41 -18.36
CA GLY A 66 9.37 4.35 -17.61
C GLY A 66 9.38 5.09 -16.28
N ILE A 67 8.21 5.39 -15.71
CA ILE A 67 8.08 5.89 -14.32
C ILE A 67 7.64 4.72 -13.45
N LEU A 68 8.44 4.40 -12.42
CA LEU A 68 8.13 3.29 -11.52
C LEU A 68 6.88 3.61 -10.69
N SER A 69 5.91 2.71 -10.69
CA SER A 69 4.71 2.80 -9.86
C SER A 69 4.93 2.19 -8.48
N VAL A 70 4.18 2.64 -7.47
CA VAL A 70 4.23 2.11 -6.11
C VAL A 70 2.82 1.95 -5.58
N ALA A 71 2.35 0.70 -5.49
CA ALA A 71 1.05 0.37 -4.92
C ALA A 71 1.00 0.63 -3.41
N LYS A 72 -0.05 1.30 -2.92
CA LYS A 72 -0.17 1.70 -1.52
C LYS A 72 -1.61 1.63 -1.02
N HIS A 73 -1.79 1.43 0.28
CA HIS A 73 -0.87 1.24 1.39
C HIS A 73 -0.99 -0.21 1.88
N PHE A 74 -0.04 -1.05 1.53
CA PHE A 74 -0.06 -2.49 1.87
C PHE A 74 -0.14 -2.70 3.40
N PRO A 75 -0.94 -3.63 3.92
CA PRO A 75 -1.76 -4.62 3.21
C PRO A 75 -3.18 -4.16 2.86
N GLY A 76 -3.55 -2.89 3.06
CA GLY A 76 -4.83 -2.26 2.79
C GLY A 76 -5.27 -1.37 3.94
N HIS A 77 -5.46 -0.07 3.66
CA HIS A 77 -5.82 0.97 4.63
C HIS A 77 -7.29 1.40 4.53
N GLY A 78 -8.04 0.86 3.56
CA GLY A 78 -9.36 1.38 3.20
C GLY A 78 -10.49 1.10 4.21
N ASP A 79 -10.30 0.17 5.15
CA ASP A 79 -11.29 -0.17 6.19
C ASP A 79 -11.05 0.52 7.55
N THR A 80 -10.02 1.37 7.67
CA THR A 80 -9.72 2.02 8.94
C THR A 80 -10.64 3.21 9.20
N ALA A 81 -11.00 3.41 10.49
CA ALA A 81 -11.76 4.57 10.96
C ALA A 81 -10.83 5.68 11.51
N GLU A 82 -9.53 5.44 11.59
CA GLU A 82 -8.54 6.32 12.18
C GLU A 82 -7.46 6.73 11.18
N ASP A 83 -6.90 7.92 11.38
CA ASP A 83 -5.83 8.45 10.55
C ASP A 83 -4.46 8.03 11.10
N SER A 84 -3.67 7.33 10.28
CA SER A 84 -2.32 6.88 10.60
C SER A 84 -1.30 8.01 10.81
N HIS A 85 -1.62 9.25 10.41
CA HIS A 85 -0.83 10.42 10.76
C HIS A 85 -0.87 10.74 12.26
N TYR A 86 -1.94 10.35 12.96
CA TYR A 86 -2.16 10.70 14.37
C TYR A 86 -2.15 9.50 15.31
N THR A 87 -2.49 8.32 14.82
CA THR A 87 -2.62 7.08 15.61
C THR A 87 -1.99 5.90 14.87
N LEU A 88 -2.05 4.71 15.44
CA LEU A 88 -1.79 3.44 14.76
C LEU A 88 -3.14 2.75 14.51
N PRO A 89 -3.75 2.95 13.33
CA PRO A 89 -5.04 2.36 13.02
C PRO A 89 -4.97 0.83 13.03
N ALA A 90 -6.05 0.18 13.46
CA ALA A 90 -6.14 -1.26 13.52
C ALA A 90 -7.14 -1.81 12.49
N VAL A 91 -6.77 -2.91 11.82
CA VAL A 91 -7.63 -3.69 10.95
C VAL A 91 -7.84 -5.06 11.58
N HIS A 92 -9.05 -5.30 12.12
CA HIS A 92 -9.38 -6.48 12.93
C HIS A 92 -10.01 -7.64 12.14
N HIS A 93 -9.88 -7.63 10.82
CA HIS A 93 -10.38 -8.71 9.99
C HIS A 93 -9.54 -9.99 10.11
N ASP A 94 -10.16 -11.12 9.88
CA ASP A 94 -9.48 -12.39 9.75
C ASP A 94 -8.69 -12.50 8.44
N ARG A 95 -7.88 -13.52 8.32
CA ARG A 95 -7.05 -13.74 7.15
C ARG A 95 -7.88 -13.94 5.87
N ALA A 96 -9.00 -14.65 5.95
CA ALA A 96 -9.85 -14.93 4.78
C ALA A 96 -10.45 -13.64 4.21
N ARG A 97 -10.92 -12.73 5.08
CA ARG A 97 -11.39 -11.41 4.66
C ARG A 97 -10.26 -10.59 4.06
N LEU A 98 -9.09 -10.51 4.72
CA LEU A 98 -7.95 -9.78 4.19
C LEU A 98 -7.54 -10.29 2.81
N ASP A 99 -7.54 -11.60 2.60
CA ASP A 99 -7.16 -12.21 1.33
C ASP A 99 -8.14 -11.90 0.18
N SER A 100 -9.44 -11.77 0.50
CA SER A 100 -10.49 -11.55 -0.49
C SER A 100 -10.78 -10.08 -0.78
N VAL A 101 -10.42 -9.18 0.10
CA VAL A 101 -10.71 -7.75 -0.03
C VAL A 101 -9.43 -6.92 -0.05
N GLU A 102 -8.78 -6.75 1.10
CA GLU A 102 -7.69 -5.81 1.27
C GLU A 102 -6.45 -6.20 0.45
N LEU A 103 -6.06 -7.46 0.47
CA LEU A 103 -4.88 -7.99 -0.24
C LEU A 103 -5.11 -8.25 -1.73
N LEU A 104 -6.36 -8.37 -2.18
CA LEU A 104 -6.66 -8.76 -3.56
C LEU A 104 -6.03 -7.80 -4.59
N PRO A 105 -6.18 -6.47 -4.48
CA PRO A 105 -5.55 -5.56 -5.44
C PRO A 105 -4.02 -5.66 -5.45
N PHE A 106 -3.39 -5.82 -4.28
CA PHE A 106 -1.94 -5.96 -4.17
C PHE A 106 -1.44 -7.27 -4.75
N LYS A 107 -2.14 -8.39 -4.54
CA LYS A 107 -1.81 -9.69 -5.15
C LYS A 107 -1.76 -9.59 -6.67
N ARG A 108 -2.75 -8.93 -7.26
CA ARG A 108 -2.80 -8.73 -8.71
C ARG A 108 -1.68 -7.82 -9.20
N TYR A 109 -1.39 -6.74 -8.48
CA TYR A 109 -0.29 -5.83 -8.79
C TYR A 109 1.07 -6.54 -8.77
N ILE A 110 1.29 -7.38 -7.75
CA ILE A 110 2.51 -8.18 -7.62
C ILE A 110 2.62 -9.23 -8.72
N TYR A 111 1.51 -9.91 -9.03
CA TYR A 111 1.45 -10.92 -10.08
C TYR A 111 1.78 -10.34 -11.46
N ASP A 112 1.33 -9.14 -11.77
CA ASP A 112 1.63 -8.43 -13.02
C ASP A 112 3.07 -7.88 -13.08
N GLY A 113 3.85 -7.96 -11.98
CA GLY A 113 5.28 -7.65 -11.94
C GLY A 113 5.62 -6.17 -11.87
N TYR A 114 4.75 -5.33 -11.33
CA TYR A 114 5.00 -3.89 -11.16
C TYR A 114 6.05 -3.58 -10.07
N ALA A 115 6.62 -2.36 -10.14
CA ALA A 115 7.90 -2.04 -9.55
C ALA A 115 7.93 -1.91 -8.03
N GLY A 116 6.93 -1.29 -7.41
CA GLY A 116 7.03 -0.92 -6.00
C GLY A 116 5.78 -1.19 -5.16
N VAL A 117 5.96 -1.45 -3.88
CA VAL A 117 4.90 -1.54 -2.87
C VAL A 117 5.27 -0.69 -1.66
N MET A 118 4.34 0.13 -1.19
CA MET A 118 4.49 0.91 0.04
C MET A 118 3.69 0.28 1.17
N THR A 119 4.36 -0.05 2.28
CA THR A 119 3.73 -0.54 3.50
C THR A 119 3.22 0.63 4.34
N GLY A 120 1.94 0.57 4.72
CA GLY A 120 1.33 1.54 5.61
C GLY A 120 1.70 1.31 7.08
N HIS A 121 1.36 2.28 7.94
CA HIS A 121 1.49 2.14 9.39
C HIS A 121 0.17 1.70 10.00
N LEU A 122 -0.08 0.39 9.95
CA LEU A 122 -1.30 -0.28 10.41
C LEU A 122 -0.98 -1.37 11.42
N TYR A 123 -1.87 -1.61 12.36
CA TYR A 123 -1.84 -2.82 13.19
C TYR A 123 -2.85 -3.83 12.67
N VAL A 124 -2.37 -5.01 12.25
CA VAL A 124 -3.20 -6.07 11.66
C VAL A 124 -2.93 -7.38 12.43
N PRO A 125 -3.71 -7.67 13.51
CA PRO A 125 -3.45 -8.80 14.39
C PRO A 125 -3.57 -10.17 13.73
N ALA A 126 -4.29 -10.27 12.61
CA ALA A 126 -4.36 -11.50 11.81
C ALA A 126 -3.05 -11.82 11.08
N LEU A 127 -2.21 -10.81 10.80
CA LEU A 127 -0.94 -10.96 10.10
C LEU A 127 0.26 -10.95 11.06
N ASP A 128 0.17 -10.19 12.16
CA ASP A 128 1.22 -10.09 13.17
C ASP A 128 0.63 -10.11 14.59
N LYS A 129 1.05 -11.08 15.39
CA LYS A 129 0.56 -11.27 16.77
C LYS A 129 1.17 -10.29 17.79
N VAL A 130 2.21 -9.55 17.41
CA VAL A 130 2.83 -8.58 18.32
C VAL A 130 1.96 -7.33 18.39
N ARG A 131 1.41 -7.11 19.59
CA ARG A 131 0.48 -6.01 19.84
C ARG A 131 1.09 -4.65 19.51
N ASN A 132 0.33 -3.82 18.82
CA ASN A 132 0.68 -2.45 18.44
C ASN A 132 2.00 -2.35 17.64
N ARG A 133 2.36 -3.39 16.87
CA ARG A 133 3.45 -3.31 15.92
C ARG A 133 2.91 -2.90 14.54
N PRO A 134 3.39 -1.78 13.97
CA PRO A 134 3.02 -1.40 12.61
C PRO A 134 3.47 -2.47 11.61
N VAL A 135 2.65 -2.78 10.62
CA VAL A 135 2.98 -3.77 9.58
C VAL A 135 4.25 -3.39 8.81
N SER A 136 4.54 -2.11 8.64
CA SER A 136 5.79 -1.60 8.05
C SER A 136 7.07 -1.94 8.83
N MET A 137 6.93 -2.41 10.08
CA MET A 137 8.02 -2.84 10.97
C MET A 137 7.88 -4.32 11.37
N SER A 138 7.08 -5.07 10.62
CA SER A 138 6.76 -6.45 10.91
C SER A 138 7.41 -7.39 9.90
N ARG A 139 8.38 -8.19 10.34
CA ARG A 139 8.96 -9.25 9.53
C ARG A 139 7.90 -10.23 9.00
N ALA A 140 6.89 -10.55 9.82
CA ALA A 140 5.79 -11.43 9.40
C ALA A 140 5.02 -10.85 8.19
N VAL A 141 4.93 -9.52 8.09
CA VAL A 141 4.19 -8.87 7.00
C VAL A 141 5.12 -8.53 5.82
N VAL A 142 6.27 -7.91 6.06
CA VAL A 142 7.17 -7.48 4.96
C VAL A 142 7.92 -8.67 4.38
N THR A 143 8.62 -9.44 5.21
CA THR A 143 9.43 -10.56 4.72
C THR A 143 8.57 -11.80 4.42
N ASP A 144 7.76 -12.26 5.38
CA ASP A 144 7.13 -13.56 5.23
C ASP A 144 5.88 -13.49 4.34
N LEU A 145 4.98 -12.50 4.51
CA LEU A 145 3.81 -12.35 3.65
C LEU A 145 4.19 -11.72 2.29
N LEU A 146 4.68 -10.46 2.28
CA LEU A 146 4.86 -9.71 1.02
C LEU A 146 5.93 -10.35 0.13
N GLN A 147 7.14 -10.63 0.66
CA GLN A 147 8.25 -11.10 -0.17
C GLN A 147 8.19 -12.61 -0.45
N LYS A 148 7.91 -13.44 0.57
CA LYS A 148 7.96 -14.91 0.40
C LYS A 148 6.63 -15.48 -0.08
N GLU A 149 5.52 -15.20 0.60
CA GLU A 149 4.23 -15.80 0.27
C GLU A 149 3.65 -15.20 -1.02
N LEU A 150 3.61 -13.86 -1.15
CA LEU A 150 3.11 -13.19 -2.33
C LEU A 150 4.15 -13.06 -3.46
N GLY A 151 5.41 -13.39 -3.19
CA GLY A 151 6.48 -13.45 -4.19
C GLY A 151 6.98 -12.07 -4.67
N PHE A 152 6.71 -10.98 -3.93
CA PHE A 152 7.15 -9.65 -4.34
C PHE A 152 8.67 -9.52 -4.36
N ARG A 153 9.23 -9.01 -5.47
CA ARG A 153 10.68 -8.86 -5.70
C ARG A 153 11.10 -7.44 -6.04
N GLY A 154 10.15 -6.50 -6.03
CA GLY A 154 10.39 -5.10 -6.37
C GLY A 154 10.86 -4.26 -5.18
N LEU A 155 10.71 -2.95 -5.32
CA LEU A 155 11.09 -1.97 -4.30
C LEU A 155 10.04 -1.91 -3.18
N CYS A 156 10.46 -2.18 -1.96
CA CYS A 156 9.60 -2.04 -0.78
C CYS A 156 9.88 -0.70 -0.10
N PHE A 157 8.86 0.15 -0.04
CA PHE A 157 8.89 1.43 0.66
C PHE A 157 8.10 1.34 1.97
N THR A 158 8.45 2.16 2.94
CA THR A 158 7.55 2.48 4.05
C THR A 158 6.80 3.76 3.75
N ASP A 159 5.62 3.93 4.32
CA ASP A 159 5.04 5.26 4.46
C ASP A 159 5.94 6.13 5.36
N ALA A 160 5.66 7.43 5.47
CA ALA A 160 6.54 8.38 6.13
C ALA A 160 6.81 8.01 7.61
N LEU A 161 8.06 7.71 7.95
CA LEU A 161 8.47 7.27 9.29
C LEU A 161 8.33 8.36 10.36
N ALA A 162 8.07 9.61 9.96
CA ALA A 162 7.73 10.72 10.86
C ALA A 162 6.26 10.68 11.34
N MET A 163 5.41 9.84 10.75
CA MET A 163 4.02 9.67 11.16
C MET A 163 3.92 9.04 12.55
N LYS A 164 2.92 9.42 13.34
CA LYS A 164 2.72 8.85 14.68
C LYS A 164 2.44 7.35 14.66
N GLY A 165 1.80 6.84 13.63
CA GLY A 165 1.60 5.41 13.41
C GLY A 165 2.90 4.61 13.30
N ALA A 166 4.02 5.24 12.94
CA ALA A 166 5.34 4.62 12.92
C ALA A 166 6.02 4.56 14.28
N THR A 167 5.65 5.43 15.22
CA THR A 167 6.33 5.60 16.51
C THR A 167 5.54 4.95 17.64
N THR A 168 5.85 3.69 17.95
CA THR A 168 5.17 2.94 19.02
C THR A 168 5.78 3.14 20.41
N ARG A 169 7.05 3.55 20.51
CA ARG A 169 7.77 3.84 21.77
C ARG A 169 8.83 4.93 21.54
N LYS A 170 9.04 5.80 22.53
CA LYS A 170 10.06 6.89 22.47
C LYS A 170 11.50 6.41 22.26
N SER A 171 11.81 5.16 22.61
CA SER A 171 13.15 4.56 22.49
C SER A 171 13.41 3.87 21.15
N ASP A 172 12.41 3.76 20.30
CA ASP A 172 12.49 2.97 19.08
C ASP A 172 12.99 3.83 17.92
N ASN A 173 13.98 3.32 17.17
CA ASN A 173 14.36 3.92 15.89
C ASN A 173 13.49 3.26 14.79
N PRO A 174 12.49 3.96 14.23
CA PRO A 174 11.59 3.39 13.24
C PRO A 174 12.32 2.98 11.95
N SER A 175 13.37 3.71 11.56
CA SER A 175 14.15 3.39 10.35
C SER A 175 14.86 2.04 10.48
N VAL A 176 15.48 1.77 11.63
CA VAL A 176 16.14 0.48 11.88
C VAL A 176 15.12 -0.66 11.90
N LYS A 177 13.97 -0.45 12.56
CA LYS A 177 12.92 -1.48 12.61
C LYS A 177 12.34 -1.79 11.24
N ALA A 178 12.09 -0.79 10.44
CA ALA A 178 11.60 -0.97 9.08
C ALA A 178 12.63 -1.69 8.18
N LEU A 179 13.93 -1.39 8.35
CA LEU A 179 14.99 -2.06 7.61
C LEU A 179 15.13 -3.54 7.98
N LEU A 180 14.84 -3.91 9.23
CA LEU A 180 14.92 -5.28 9.73
C LEU A 180 13.63 -6.08 9.54
N ALA A 181 12.57 -5.49 9.03
CA ALA A 181 11.29 -6.15 8.76
C ALA A 181 11.34 -6.96 7.48
#